data_8c443ca5cfd1e6fbc2bbc2f3e827683a
#
_entry.id   8c443ca5cfd1e6fbc2bbc2f3e827683a
#
_cell.length_a   1.000
_cell.length_b   1.000
_cell.length_c   1.000
_cell.angle_alpha   90.00
_cell.angle_beta   90.00
_cell.angle_gamma   90.00
#
_symmetry.space_group_name_H-M   'P 1'
#
loop_
_entity.id
_entity.type
_entity.pdbx_description
1 polymer ?
#
loop_
_entity_poly.entity_id
_entity_poly.type
_entity_poly.pdbx_seq_one_letter_code
_entity_poly.pdbx_strand_id
1 'polypeptide(L)'
;MAPPPRTSSELVIDLAAVRANWRRLGQHAAGAQVAAMVKADAYGLGAIPVAQALAEEGCTEFFVAEVSEGIDLREALPEVDIFVLAGAHPGTTEQLIAHDLTPVLISTEQIERWSLLSAGRPDRLRCSLHLDTGMNRTGLDAVEASALLADPSKLQHVDVVHVMSHLASADDPDSMQNERQLAAYRRIRAGLPMGVASLANTPGIALGPAYHFDHVRPGIGLYGCDPSPGKRLGLQSVVHLHSPVLQVRTVGAGDTIGYGATHTTAGERRVATIGVGYGDGFLRAQSGRGRVAFDGHTAPIVGRVSMDLITVDISDLPSDIVVTPGSIAELIGPTVTIDDVADAADTIPYEILTSLGRRYRRRIIDEPAAAV
;
A
#
# COMPACT_ATOMS: atom_id res chain seq x y z
N MET A 1 -15.10 0.13 -32.75
CA MET A 1 -13.76 0.57 -33.23
C MET A 1 -12.75 -0.14 -32.34
N ALA A 2 -11.82 -0.90 -32.91
CA ALA A 2 -10.76 -1.52 -32.12
C ALA A 2 -9.97 -0.41 -31.38
N PRO A 3 -9.56 -0.60 -30.11
CA PRO A 3 -8.74 0.38 -29.42
C PRO A 3 -7.43 0.58 -30.21
N PRO A 4 -6.85 1.80 -30.21
CA PRO A 4 -5.57 2.04 -30.87
C PRO A 4 -4.49 1.12 -30.30
N PRO A 5 -3.51 0.69 -31.12
CA PRO A 5 -2.45 -0.20 -30.67
C PRO A 5 -1.73 0.43 -29.48
N ARG A 6 -1.50 -0.36 -28.42
CA ARG A 6 -0.75 0.08 -27.24
C ARG A 6 0.71 0.24 -27.62
N THR A 7 1.22 1.46 -27.59
CA THR A 7 2.61 1.77 -27.97
C THR A 7 3.55 1.87 -26.78
N SER A 8 3.01 1.80 -25.55
CA SER A 8 3.76 1.88 -24.29
C SER A 8 3.14 0.97 -23.22
N SER A 9 3.91 0.66 -22.19
CA SER A 9 3.41 -0.09 -21.03
C SER A 9 2.31 0.70 -20.32
N GLU A 10 1.24 0.02 -19.95
CA GLU A 10 0.04 0.61 -19.33
C GLU A 10 -0.16 0.05 -17.93
N LEU A 11 -0.30 0.97 -16.97
CA LEU A 11 -0.70 0.69 -15.60
C LEU A 11 -2.17 1.07 -15.43
N VAL A 12 -3.04 0.08 -15.27
CA VAL A 12 -4.47 0.28 -15.01
C VAL A 12 -4.69 0.26 -13.51
N ILE A 13 -5.43 1.24 -13.00
CA ILE A 13 -5.81 1.38 -11.59
C ILE A 13 -7.33 1.37 -11.53
N ASP A 14 -7.89 0.38 -10.84
CA ASP A 14 -9.34 0.14 -10.74
C ASP A 14 -9.89 0.73 -9.44
N LEU A 15 -10.55 1.89 -9.52
CA LEU A 15 -11.17 2.55 -8.38
C LEU A 15 -12.44 1.82 -7.91
N ALA A 16 -13.16 1.13 -8.79
CA ALA A 16 -14.31 0.32 -8.38
C ALA A 16 -13.86 -0.83 -7.48
N ALA A 17 -12.70 -1.45 -7.78
CA ALA A 17 -12.09 -2.46 -6.91
C ALA A 17 -11.62 -1.85 -5.56
N VAL A 18 -11.06 -0.63 -5.56
CA VAL A 18 -10.71 0.09 -4.31
C VAL A 18 -11.94 0.29 -3.42
N ARG A 19 -13.06 0.78 -3.99
CA ARG A 19 -14.34 0.94 -3.26
C ARG A 19 -14.85 -0.40 -2.73
N ALA A 20 -14.83 -1.45 -3.56
CA ALA A 20 -15.26 -2.79 -3.17
C ALA A 20 -14.41 -3.35 -2.02
N ASN A 21 -13.10 -3.14 -2.06
CA ASN A 21 -12.18 -3.56 -1.01
C ASN A 21 -12.43 -2.80 0.30
N TRP A 22 -12.66 -1.49 0.25
CA TRP A 22 -12.99 -0.70 1.44
C TRP A 22 -14.27 -1.19 2.11
N ARG A 23 -15.35 -1.41 1.33
CA ARG A 23 -16.59 -2.01 1.83
C ARG A 23 -16.37 -3.40 2.43
N ARG A 24 -15.56 -4.22 1.75
CA ARG A 24 -15.24 -5.57 2.21
C ARG A 24 -14.49 -5.57 3.53
N LEU A 25 -13.50 -4.69 3.67
CA LEU A 25 -12.76 -4.48 4.92
C LEU A 25 -13.69 -4.00 6.04
N GLY A 26 -14.67 -3.13 5.75
CA GLY A 26 -15.71 -2.72 6.68
C GLY A 26 -16.60 -3.88 7.16
N GLN A 27 -16.94 -4.81 6.26
CA GLN A 27 -17.69 -6.03 6.65
C GLN A 27 -16.88 -6.90 7.63
N HIS A 28 -15.56 -6.99 7.43
CA HIS A 28 -14.68 -7.72 8.35
C HIS A 28 -14.41 -6.99 9.66
N ALA A 29 -14.49 -5.66 9.64
CA ALA A 29 -14.20 -4.81 10.81
C ALA A 29 -15.28 -4.84 11.90
N ALA A 30 -16.38 -5.60 11.72
CA ALA A 30 -17.39 -5.88 12.73
C ALA A 30 -18.01 -4.62 13.39
N GLY A 31 -18.24 -3.55 12.59
CA GLY A 31 -18.85 -2.30 13.05
C GLY A 31 -17.88 -1.22 13.49
N ALA A 32 -16.56 -1.49 13.48
CA ALA A 32 -15.56 -0.45 13.67
C ALA A 32 -15.55 0.51 12.46
N GLN A 33 -15.25 1.79 12.70
CA GLN A 33 -15.05 2.77 11.63
C GLN A 33 -13.83 2.40 10.79
N VAL A 34 -13.92 2.56 9.48
CA VAL A 34 -12.86 2.19 8.54
C VAL A 34 -12.29 3.46 7.91
N ALA A 35 -11.07 3.80 8.30
CA ALA A 35 -10.30 4.86 7.65
C ALA A 35 -9.58 4.35 6.39
N ALA A 36 -8.94 5.26 5.67
CA ALA A 36 -8.12 4.93 4.52
C ALA A 36 -6.68 5.42 4.67
N MET A 37 -5.72 4.51 4.49
CA MET A 37 -4.30 4.85 4.43
C MET A 37 -3.92 5.16 2.98
N VAL A 38 -3.70 6.46 2.67
CA VAL A 38 -3.40 6.96 1.32
C VAL A 38 -2.01 7.62 1.20
N LYS A 39 -1.15 7.40 2.20
CA LYS A 39 0.25 7.86 2.19
C LYS A 39 1.04 7.30 1.01
N ALA A 40 2.20 7.91 0.73
CA ALA A 40 3.08 7.56 -0.38
C ALA A 40 2.32 7.54 -1.71
N ASP A 41 1.52 8.59 -1.96
CA ASP A 41 0.68 8.74 -3.16
C ASP A 41 -0.28 7.54 -3.36
N ALA A 42 -1.00 7.15 -2.30
CA ALA A 42 -1.81 5.93 -2.25
C ALA A 42 -1.02 4.69 -2.67
N TYR A 43 0.14 4.48 -2.03
CA TYR A 43 1.11 3.43 -2.36
C TYR A 43 1.57 3.49 -3.82
N GLY A 44 1.71 4.71 -4.36
CA GLY A 44 2.15 4.96 -5.72
C GLY A 44 1.03 4.94 -6.78
N LEU A 45 -0.23 4.81 -6.39
CA LEU A 45 -1.35 4.66 -7.32
C LEU A 45 -2.11 5.98 -7.62
N GLY A 46 -1.80 7.04 -6.86
CA GLY A 46 -2.46 8.34 -6.98
C GLY A 46 -3.39 8.61 -5.79
N ALA A 47 -2.92 9.41 -4.82
CA ALA A 47 -3.66 9.66 -3.59
C ALA A 47 -4.99 10.36 -3.84
N ILE A 48 -5.00 11.39 -4.70
CA ILE A 48 -6.21 12.20 -4.95
C ILE A 48 -7.35 11.36 -5.56
N PRO A 49 -7.18 10.66 -6.70
CA PRO A 49 -8.27 9.88 -7.28
C PRO A 49 -8.75 8.74 -6.36
N VAL A 50 -7.83 8.08 -5.64
CA VAL A 50 -8.19 7.04 -4.67
C VAL A 50 -8.99 7.62 -3.50
N ALA A 51 -8.55 8.73 -2.93
CA ALA A 51 -9.24 9.33 -1.79
C ALA A 51 -10.60 9.91 -2.19
N GLN A 52 -10.73 10.51 -3.37
CA GLN A 52 -12.02 10.98 -3.89
C GLN A 52 -13.00 9.81 -4.04
N ALA A 53 -12.55 8.71 -4.65
CA ALA A 53 -13.36 7.51 -4.79
C ALA A 53 -13.83 6.96 -3.44
N LEU A 54 -12.96 6.94 -2.43
CA LEU A 54 -13.29 6.47 -1.10
C LEU A 54 -14.19 7.44 -0.33
N ALA A 55 -14.00 8.76 -0.50
CA ALA A 55 -14.86 9.78 0.12
C ALA A 55 -16.29 9.71 -0.43
N GLU A 56 -16.47 9.51 -1.73
CA GLU A 56 -17.77 9.26 -2.36
C GLU A 56 -18.44 7.97 -1.84
N GLU A 57 -17.65 6.98 -1.42
CA GLU A 57 -18.15 5.75 -0.81
C GLU A 57 -18.51 5.93 0.69
N GLY A 58 -18.15 7.09 1.29
CA GLY A 58 -18.45 7.42 2.67
C GLY A 58 -17.26 7.34 3.63
N CYS A 59 -16.03 7.18 3.13
CA CYS A 59 -14.83 7.28 3.97
C CYS A 59 -14.60 8.75 4.37
N THR A 60 -14.55 9.02 5.66
CA THR A 60 -14.38 10.37 6.22
C THR A 60 -12.99 10.64 6.78
N GLU A 61 -12.17 9.61 6.96
CA GLU A 61 -10.87 9.71 7.63
C GLU A 61 -9.75 9.13 6.76
N PHE A 62 -8.74 9.97 6.51
CA PHE A 62 -7.60 9.64 5.67
C PHE A 62 -6.30 9.82 6.44
N PHE A 63 -5.38 8.88 6.27
CA PHE A 63 -4.05 8.91 6.88
C PHE A 63 -2.97 9.06 5.82
N VAL A 64 -2.11 10.03 6.01
CA VAL A 64 -0.92 10.33 5.19
C VAL A 64 0.34 10.24 6.03
N ALA A 65 1.52 10.12 5.40
CA ALA A 65 2.78 10.09 6.13
C ALA A 65 3.25 11.51 6.49
N GLU A 66 3.24 12.40 5.52
CA GLU A 66 3.86 13.72 5.58
C GLU A 66 2.83 14.86 5.46
N VAL A 67 3.22 16.05 5.95
CA VAL A 67 2.36 17.26 5.89
C VAL A 67 2.07 17.65 4.45
N SER A 68 3.03 17.55 3.54
CA SER A 68 2.84 17.87 2.12
C SER A 68 1.75 17.02 1.47
N GLU A 69 1.72 15.71 1.76
CA GLU A 69 0.66 14.83 1.28
C GLU A 69 -0.72 15.25 1.83
N GLY A 70 -0.74 15.69 3.09
CA GLY A 70 -1.96 16.20 3.74
C GLY A 70 -2.46 17.48 3.12
N ILE A 71 -1.58 18.41 2.75
CA ILE A 71 -1.91 19.66 2.07
C ILE A 71 -2.54 19.37 0.71
N ASP A 72 -1.86 18.56 -0.12
CA ASP A 72 -2.37 18.18 -1.44
C ASP A 72 -3.76 17.51 -1.34
N LEU A 73 -3.94 16.67 -0.32
CA LEU A 73 -5.21 15.98 -0.10
C LEU A 73 -6.31 16.93 0.40
N ARG A 74 -5.98 17.90 1.29
CA ARG A 74 -6.92 18.92 1.78
C ARG A 74 -7.43 19.81 0.64
N GLU A 75 -6.57 20.19 -0.30
CA GLU A 75 -6.98 20.96 -1.48
C GLU A 75 -8.01 20.21 -2.34
N ALA A 76 -7.87 18.88 -2.44
CA ALA A 76 -8.77 18.04 -3.22
C ALA A 76 -10.05 17.64 -2.47
N LEU A 77 -9.99 17.53 -1.14
CA LEU A 77 -11.06 17.06 -0.24
C LEU A 77 -11.14 17.96 1.01
N PRO A 78 -11.83 19.10 0.92
CA PRO A 78 -11.86 20.10 2.01
C PRO A 78 -12.59 19.64 3.28
N GLU A 79 -13.50 18.66 3.18
CA GLU A 79 -14.43 18.31 4.27
C GLU A 79 -14.03 17.04 5.05
N VAL A 80 -12.97 16.34 4.68
CA VAL A 80 -12.56 15.09 5.32
C VAL A 80 -11.55 15.32 6.45
N ASP A 81 -11.47 14.39 7.37
CA ASP A 81 -10.43 14.39 8.41
C ASP A 81 -9.13 13.80 7.86
N ILE A 82 -8.02 14.53 7.98
CA ILE A 82 -6.70 14.13 7.48
C ILE A 82 -5.72 14.04 8.64
N PHE A 83 -5.15 12.85 8.83
CA PHE A 83 -4.21 12.52 9.90
C PHE A 83 -2.80 12.37 9.36
N VAL A 84 -1.83 13.09 9.95
CA VAL A 84 -0.42 13.08 9.55
C VAL A 84 0.39 12.23 10.51
N LEU A 85 0.91 11.09 10.02
CA LEU A 85 1.61 10.09 10.83
C LEU A 85 2.99 10.53 11.33
N ALA A 86 3.67 11.45 10.63
CA ALA A 86 4.94 12.02 11.07
C ALA A 86 4.81 12.88 12.35
N GLY A 87 3.57 13.29 12.71
CA GLY A 87 3.30 14.08 13.88
C GLY A 87 3.60 15.58 13.72
N ALA A 88 3.80 16.28 14.84
CA ALA A 88 4.05 17.71 14.87
C ALA A 88 5.54 18.01 15.10
N HIS A 89 6.28 18.23 14.02
CA HIS A 89 7.69 18.62 14.08
C HIS A 89 7.89 20.15 14.12
N PRO A 90 9.03 20.65 14.65
CA PRO A 90 9.43 22.04 14.41
C PRO A 90 9.52 22.31 12.90
N GLY A 91 8.85 23.32 12.40
CA GLY A 91 8.81 23.66 10.98
C GLY A 91 7.63 23.09 10.19
N THR A 92 6.83 22.17 10.75
CA THR A 92 5.59 21.70 10.11
C THR A 92 4.33 22.12 10.87
N THR A 93 4.47 22.56 12.11
CA THR A 93 3.38 22.86 13.03
C THR A 93 2.43 23.95 12.50
N GLU A 94 2.99 25.00 11.90
CA GLU A 94 2.20 26.10 11.32
C GLU A 94 1.37 25.60 10.14
N GLN A 95 1.95 24.74 9.29
CA GLN A 95 1.26 24.14 8.14
C GLN A 95 0.13 23.19 8.58
N LEU A 96 0.37 22.38 9.62
CA LEU A 96 -0.67 21.53 10.21
C LEU A 96 -1.90 22.35 10.62
N ILE A 97 -1.66 23.48 11.30
CA ILE A 97 -2.73 24.37 11.77
C ILE A 97 -3.40 25.10 10.58
N ALA A 98 -2.60 25.62 9.64
CA ALA A 98 -3.10 26.43 8.53
C ALA A 98 -3.99 25.62 7.57
N HIS A 99 -3.72 24.32 7.44
CA HIS A 99 -4.45 23.42 6.54
C HIS A 99 -5.40 22.46 7.28
N ASP A 100 -5.68 22.70 8.56
CA ASP A 100 -6.56 21.87 9.39
C ASP A 100 -6.20 20.37 9.29
N LEU A 101 -4.92 20.06 9.50
CA LEU A 101 -4.39 18.70 9.50
C LEU A 101 -4.19 18.23 10.95
N THR A 102 -4.61 17.02 11.24
CA THR A 102 -4.53 16.44 12.59
C THR A 102 -3.23 15.63 12.74
N PRO A 103 -2.25 16.06 13.56
CA PRO A 103 -1.02 15.29 13.77
C PRO A 103 -1.28 14.05 14.63
N VAL A 104 -0.56 12.97 14.31
CA VAL A 104 -0.44 11.80 15.16
C VAL A 104 0.80 11.98 16.03
N LEU A 105 0.62 12.40 17.28
CA LEU A 105 1.71 12.71 18.22
C LEU A 105 2.40 11.43 18.69
N ILE A 106 3.72 11.38 18.56
CA ILE A 106 4.53 10.17 18.74
C ILE A 106 5.53 10.26 19.90
N SER A 107 5.58 11.39 20.62
CA SER A 107 6.44 11.57 21.78
C SER A 107 5.84 12.59 22.75
N THR A 108 6.29 12.55 24.01
CA THR A 108 5.91 13.53 25.03
C THR A 108 6.29 14.96 24.60
N GLU A 109 7.42 15.14 23.93
CA GLU A 109 7.84 16.46 23.43
C GLU A 109 6.84 17.03 22.41
N GLN A 110 6.33 16.19 21.49
CA GLN A 110 5.31 16.62 20.53
C GLN A 110 4.00 16.99 21.24
N ILE A 111 3.59 16.22 22.25
CA ILE A 111 2.40 16.51 23.06
C ILE A 111 2.55 17.87 23.75
N GLU A 112 3.66 18.13 24.43
CA GLU A 112 3.91 19.38 25.13
C GLU A 112 3.90 20.58 24.18
N ARG A 113 4.58 20.46 23.04
CA ARG A 113 4.59 21.51 22.00
C ARG A 113 3.18 21.77 21.45
N TRP A 114 2.43 20.75 21.10
CA TRP A 114 1.08 20.88 20.56
C TRP A 114 0.11 21.47 21.58
N SER A 115 0.23 21.04 22.85
CA SER A 115 -0.55 21.56 23.97
C SER A 115 -0.29 23.06 24.23
N LEU A 116 0.99 23.49 24.17
CA LEU A 116 1.35 24.91 24.32
C LEU A 116 0.76 25.77 23.20
N LEU A 117 0.76 25.31 21.96
CA LEU A 117 0.16 26.02 20.82
C LEU A 117 -1.35 26.08 20.91
N SER A 118 -1.97 25.08 21.50
CA SER A 118 -3.42 25.00 21.70
C SER A 118 -3.91 25.87 22.88
N ALA A 119 -3.09 26.04 23.91
CA ALA A 119 -3.49 26.65 25.19
C ALA A 119 -4.01 28.12 25.09
N GLY A 120 -3.70 28.87 24.05
CA GLY A 120 -4.18 30.23 23.84
C GLY A 120 -5.29 30.36 22.81
N ARG A 121 -5.82 29.24 22.31
CA ARG A 121 -6.81 29.24 21.23
C ARG A 121 -8.23 29.09 21.77
N PRO A 122 -9.23 29.66 21.09
CA PRO A 122 -10.63 29.48 21.48
C PRO A 122 -11.07 28.01 21.35
N ASP A 123 -10.58 27.33 20.27
CA ASP A 123 -10.84 25.92 20.03
C ASP A 123 -9.58 25.11 20.26
N ARG A 124 -9.71 23.96 20.94
CA ARG A 124 -8.58 23.04 21.15
C ARG A 124 -8.13 22.43 19.85
N LEU A 125 -6.81 22.40 19.64
CA LEU A 125 -6.23 21.72 18.50
C LEU A 125 -6.44 20.20 18.62
N ARG A 126 -6.94 19.60 17.55
CA ARG A 126 -7.11 18.14 17.44
C ARG A 126 -5.76 17.44 17.30
N CYS A 127 -5.64 16.26 17.88
CA CYS A 127 -4.49 15.39 17.70
C CYS A 127 -4.88 13.92 17.90
N SER A 128 -4.06 13.00 17.40
CA SER A 128 -4.09 11.59 17.78
C SER A 128 -2.85 11.24 18.58
N LEU A 129 -2.95 10.29 19.50
CA LEU A 129 -1.81 9.76 20.26
C LEU A 129 -1.41 8.41 19.67
N HIS A 130 -0.13 8.23 19.40
CA HIS A 130 0.42 6.93 19.00
C HIS A 130 1.20 6.31 20.16
N LEU A 131 0.79 5.11 20.56
CA LEU A 131 1.44 4.31 21.61
C LEU A 131 2.33 3.27 20.96
N ASP A 132 3.57 3.18 21.40
CA ASP A 132 4.41 2.01 21.07
C ASP A 132 4.09 0.87 22.02
N THR A 133 3.47 -0.16 21.50
CA THR A 133 3.11 -1.37 22.26
C THR A 133 4.03 -2.54 21.97
N GLY A 134 5.16 -2.31 21.29
CA GLY A 134 6.16 -3.33 21.02
C GLY A 134 6.65 -3.43 19.58
N MET A 135 6.38 -2.44 18.74
CA MET A 135 6.98 -2.33 17.41
C MET A 135 8.36 -1.65 17.44
N ASN A 136 8.59 -0.80 18.44
CA ASN A 136 9.86 -0.09 18.70
C ASN A 136 10.31 0.76 17.49
N ARG A 137 9.36 1.45 16.86
CA ARG A 137 9.62 2.31 15.70
C ARG A 137 9.26 3.77 15.96
N THR A 138 8.02 4.03 16.34
CA THR A 138 7.49 5.35 16.69
C THR A 138 6.38 5.21 17.71
N GLY A 139 6.07 6.28 18.45
CA GLY A 139 5.01 6.31 19.46
C GLY A 139 5.57 6.46 20.86
N LEU A 140 4.69 6.84 21.80
CA LEU A 140 5.04 6.93 23.20
C LEU A 140 5.43 5.54 23.72
N ASP A 141 6.64 5.42 24.22
CA ASP A 141 7.13 4.19 24.83
C ASP A 141 6.44 3.91 26.18
N ALA A 142 6.79 2.80 26.82
CA ALA A 142 6.18 2.42 28.10
C ALA A 142 6.44 3.44 29.23
N VAL A 143 7.58 4.15 29.19
CA VAL A 143 7.93 5.17 30.19
C VAL A 143 7.11 6.43 29.94
N GLU A 144 7.09 6.92 28.71
CA GLU A 144 6.30 8.09 28.31
C GLU A 144 4.80 7.87 28.51
N ALA A 145 4.29 6.70 28.14
CA ALA A 145 2.90 6.32 28.36
C ALA A 145 2.55 6.28 29.87
N SER A 146 3.44 5.73 30.71
CA SER A 146 3.26 5.69 32.16
C SER A 146 3.29 7.10 32.77
N ALA A 147 4.18 7.97 32.31
CA ALA A 147 4.23 9.37 32.74
C ALA A 147 2.97 10.14 32.37
N LEU A 148 2.43 9.91 31.15
CA LEU A 148 1.18 10.50 30.71
C LEU A 148 -0.03 10.01 31.52
N LEU A 149 -0.06 8.73 31.87
CA LEU A 149 -1.09 8.15 32.75
C LEU A 149 -1.02 8.72 34.17
N ALA A 150 0.17 9.01 34.68
CA ALA A 150 0.36 9.62 35.99
C ALA A 150 -0.04 11.11 36.02
N ASP A 151 0.09 11.80 34.89
CA ASP A 151 -0.27 13.23 34.76
C ASP A 151 -1.03 13.48 33.44
N PRO A 152 -2.33 13.16 33.38
CA PRO A 152 -3.17 13.42 32.21
C PRO A 152 -3.40 14.91 31.91
N SER A 153 -3.06 15.82 32.86
CA SER A 153 -3.21 17.27 32.67
C SER A 153 -2.39 17.80 31.48
N LYS A 154 -1.36 17.08 31.06
CA LYS A 154 -0.60 17.38 29.82
C LYS A 154 -1.48 17.43 28.57
N LEU A 155 -2.63 16.75 28.58
CA LEU A 155 -3.59 16.71 27.48
C LEU A 155 -4.75 17.73 27.64
N GLN A 156 -4.79 18.52 28.71
CA GLN A 156 -5.93 19.41 29.04
C GLN A 156 -6.24 20.46 27.96
N HIS A 157 -5.26 20.83 27.14
CA HIS A 157 -5.39 21.89 26.14
C HIS A 157 -5.61 21.34 24.72
N VAL A 158 -5.52 20.04 24.51
CA VAL A 158 -5.71 19.41 23.19
C VAL A 158 -7.00 18.59 23.13
N ASP A 159 -7.51 18.38 21.92
CA ASP A 159 -8.61 17.47 21.66
C ASP A 159 -8.04 16.16 21.08
N VAL A 160 -8.02 15.10 21.91
CA VAL A 160 -7.50 13.79 21.50
C VAL A 160 -8.58 13.02 20.77
N VAL A 161 -8.47 12.91 19.43
CA VAL A 161 -9.46 12.22 18.59
C VAL A 161 -9.20 10.72 18.48
N HIS A 162 -7.95 10.29 18.47
CA HIS A 162 -7.60 8.86 18.52
C HIS A 162 -6.52 8.57 19.55
N VAL A 163 -6.63 7.40 20.17
CA VAL A 163 -5.52 6.73 20.86
C VAL A 163 -5.21 5.47 20.05
N MET A 164 -4.06 5.41 19.41
CA MET A 164 -3.74 4.37 18.44
C MET A 164 -2.41 3.67 18.72
N SER A 165 -2.27 2.48 18.18
CA SER A 165 -1.00 1.75 18.10
C SER A 165 -0.88 1.03 16.75
N HIS A 166 0.20 0.28 16.52
CA HIS A 166 0.41 -0.44 15.27
C HIS A 166 0.98 -1.83 15.52
N LEU A 167 0.35 -2.84 14.91
CA LEU A 167 0.76 -4.22 15.01
C LEU A 167 2.01 -4.48 14.15
N ALA A 168 2.98 -5.17 14.71
CA ALA A 168 4.25 -5.47 14.06
C ALA A 168 4.23 -6.78 13.25
N SER A 169 3.40 -7.74 13.64
CA SER A 169 3.43 -9.12 13.13
C SER A 169 2.03 -9.65 12.81
N ALA A 170 1.09 -8.77 12.45
CA ALA A 170 -0.30 -9.17 12.21
C ALA A 170 -0.49 -10.03 10.95
N ASP A 171 0.48 -10.06 10.04
CA ASP A 171 0.59 -10.95 8.89
C ASP A 171 0.89 -12.41 9.29
N ASP A 172 1.47 -12.64 10.45
CA ASP A 172 1.63 -13.95 11.09
C ASP A 172 0.62 -14.07 12.26
N PRO A 173 -0.53 -14.76 12.08
CA PRO A 173 -1.56 -14.87 13.12
C PRO A 173 -1.11 -15.69 14.34
N ASP A 174 -0.10 -16.55 14.21
CA ASP A 174 0.42 -17.38 15.28
C ASP A 174 1.52 -16.67 16.10
N SER A 175 1.92 -15.46 15.68
CA SER A 175 2.92 -14.67 16.41
C SER A 175 2.39 -14.21 17.76
N MET A 176 3.06 -14.64 18.83
CA MET A 176 2.78 -14.18 20.19
C MET A 176 2.96 -12.67 20.38
N GLN A 177 3.61 -11.98 19.43
CA GLN A 177 3.77 -10.53 19.45
C GLN A 177 2.42 -9.83 19.33
N ASN A 178 1.48 -10.39 18.58
CA ASN A 178 0.14 -9.83 18.42
C ASN A 178 -0.61 -9.76 19.76
N GLU A 179 -0.59 -10.85 20.54
CA GLU A 179 -1.22 -10.90 21.86
C GLU A 179 -0.54 -9.97 22.87
N ARG A 180 0.81 -9.90 22.84
CA ARG A 180 1.59 -9.00 23.70
C ARG A 180 1.25 -7.53 23.42
N GLN A 181 1.17 -7.15 22.13
CA GLN A 181 0.80 -5.79 21.74
C GLN A 181 -0.64 -5.48 22.10
N LEU A 182 -1.57 -6.41 21.91
CA LEU A 182 -2.97 -6.25 22.29
C LEU A 182 -3.11 -6.03 23.81
N ALA A 183 -2.42 -6.84 24.63
CA ALA A 183 -2.46 -6.71 26.08
C ALA A 183 -1.85 -5.38 26.57
N ALA A 184 -0.72 -4.97 25.98
CA ALA A 184 -0.09 -3.68 26.28
C ALA A 184 -1.01 -2.51 25.89
N TYR A 185 -1.59 -2.56 24.69
CA TYR A 185 -2.53 -1.54 24.22
C TYR A 185 -3.74 -1.40 25.14
N ARG A 186 -4.41 -2.50 25.48
CA ARG A 186 -5.57 -2.51 26.36
C ARG A 186 -5.26 -1.89 27.73
N ARG A 187 -4.10 -2.22 28.31
CA ARG A 187 -3.68 -1.69 29.61
C ARG A 187 -3.50 -0.17 29.59
N ILE A 188 -2.83 0.37 28.56
CA ILE A 188 -2.60 1.81 28.45
C ILE A 188 -3.91 2.53 28.13
N ARG A 189 -4.67 1.97 27.18
CA ARG A 189 -5.96 2.55 26.76
C ARG A 189 -6.97 2.68 27.88
N ALA A 190 -6.97 1.75 28.82
CA ALA A 190 -7.86 1.82 30.01
C ALA A 190 -7.63 3.06 30.86
N GLY A 191 -6.42 3.59 30.90
CA GLY A 191 -6.08 4.82 31.62
C GLY A 191 -6.17 6.11 30.78
N LEU A 192 -6.40 5.98 29.46
CA LEU A 192 -6.60 7.10 28.53
C LEU A 192 -7.98 6.94 27.86
N PRO A 193 -9.09 7.23 28.54
CA PRO A 193 -10.44 6.95 28.01
C PRO A 193 -10.91 7.91 26.93
N MET A 194 -10.13 9.00 26.64
CA MET A 194 -10.44 9.96 25.58
C MET A 194 -10.16 9.39 24.20
N GLY A 195 -10.84 9.93 23.20
CA GLY A 195 -10.65 9.59 21.78
C GLY A 195 -11.09 8.17 21.41
N VAL A 196 -11.03 7.85 20.15
CA VAL A 196 -11.40 6.58 19.54
C VAL A 196 -10.23 5.60 19.63
N ALA A 197 -10.48 4.34 19.98
CA ALA A 197 -9.44 3.32 20.10
C ALA A 197 -9.15 2.67 18.74
N SER A 198 -7.87 2.61 18.34
CA SER A 198 -7.47 2.10 17.03
C SER A 198 -6.16 1.30 17.06
N LEU A 199 -6.21 0.02 16.66
CA LEU A 199 -5.04 -0.85 16.64
C LEU A 199 -4.81 -1.49 15.27
N ALA A 200 -5.86 -2.08 14.67
CA ALA A 200 -5.73 -2.92 13.47
C ALA A 200 -5.34 -2.13 12.21
N ASN A 201 -4.30 -2.63 11.55
CA ASN A 201 -3.98 -2.41 10.14
C ASN A 201 -4.70 -3.47 9.27
N THR A 202 -4.41 -3.57 7.97
CA THR A 202 -5.03 -4.59 7.09
C THR A 202 -4.94 -6.01 7.66
N PRO A 203 -3.75 -6.58 7.96
CA PRO A 203 -3.69 -7.93 8.51
C PRO A 203 -4.31 -8.02 9.92
N GLY A 204 -4.26 -6.94 10.70
CA GLY A 204 -4.93 -6.86 12.01
C GLY A 204 -6.45 -7.00 11.92
N ILE A 205 -7.07 -6.60 10.80
CA ILE A 205 -8.49 -6.86 10.53
C ILE A 205 -8.74 -8.38 10.39
N ALA A 206 -7.84 -9.09 9.72
CA ALA A 206 -7.94 -10.55 9.55
C ALA A 206 -7.70 -11.33 10.85
N LEU A 207 -7.00 -10.77 11.85
CA LEU A 207 -6.84 -11.38 13.18
C LEU A 207 -8.15 -11.46 13.96
N GLY A 208 -9.13 -10.63 13.64
CA GLY A 208 -10.48 -10.69 14.18
C GLY A 208 -10.84 -9.59 15.18
N PRO A 209 -12.08 -9.63 15.72
CA PRO A 209 -12.71 -8.52 16.45
C PRO A 209 -11.96 -8.04 17.68
N ALA A 210 -11.14 -8.89 18.31
CA ALA A 210 -10.35 -8.52 19.48
C ALA A 210 -9.36 -7.37 19.22
N TYR A 211 -8.96 -7.16 17.94
CA TYR A 211 -8.00 -6.17 17.49
C TYR A 211 -8.63 -4.94 16.85
N HIS A 212 -9.93 -4.96 16.49
CA HIS A 212 -10.58 -3.89 15.74
C HIS A 212 -10.81 -2.65 16.60
N PHE A 213 -11.22 -2.82 17.86
CA PHE A 213 -11.68 -1.74 18.73
C PHE A 213 -12.77 -0.92 18.05
N ASP A 214 -12.67 0.41 18.12
CA ASP A 214 -13.66 1.33 17.54
C ASP A 214 -13.32 1.70 16.10
N HIS A 215 -12.06 1.50 15.67
CA HIS A 215 -11.54 2.06 14.44
C HIS A 215 -10.38 1.23 13.85
N VAL A 216 -10.43 0.99 12.54
CA VAL A 216 -9.40 0.24 11.80
C VAL A 216 -8.79 1.08 10.68
N ARG A 217 -7.52 0.85 10.37
CA ARG A 217 -6.72 1.64 9.41
C ARG A 217 -6.11 0.77 8.33
N PRO A 218 -6.93 0.22 7.42
CA PRO A 218 -6.40 -0.54 6.30
C PRO A 218 -5.59 0.35 5.36
N GLY A 219 -4.52 -0.23 4.83
CA GLY A 219 -3.71 0.36 3.76
C GLY A 219 -3.66 -0.60 2.58
N ILE A 220 -2.77 -1.57 2.62
CA ILE A 220 -2.50 -2.47 1.50
C ILE A 220 -3.75 -3.24 1.04
N GLY A 221 -4.68 -3.51 1.93
CA GLY A 221 -5.94 -4.18 1.59
C GLY A 221 -6.86 -3.34 0.69
N LEU A 222 -6.79 -2.01 0.78
CA LEU A 222 -7.51 -1.11 -0.14
C LEU A 222 -7.04 -1.34 -1.59
N TYR A 223 -5.77 -1.68 -1.75
CA TYR A 223 -5.10 -1.88 -3.04
C TYR A 223 -5.10 -3.35 -3.50
N GLY A 224 -5.91 -4.19 -2.85
CA GLY A 224 -6.19 -5.56 -3.28
C GLY A 224 -5.22 -6.62 -2.78
N CYS A 225 -4.27 -6.27 -1.91
CA CYS A 225 -3.34 -7.23 -1.35
C CYS A 225 -3.79 -7.66 0.05
N ASP A 226 -3.91 -8.95 0.25
CA ASP A 226 -4.23 -9.57 1.54
C ASP A 226 -3.01 -10.30 2.08
N PRO A 227 -2.28 -9.69 3.03
CA PRO A 227 -1.09 -10.31 3.60
C PRO A 227 -1.40 -11.42 4.63
N SER A 228 -2.69 -11.67 4.91
CA SER A 228 -3.08 -12.73 5.84
C SER A 228 -2.93 -14.12 5.23
N PRO A 229 -2.49 -15.14 5.99
CA PRO A 229 -2.42 -16.51 5.51
C PRO A 229 -3.79 -16.99 5.02
N GLY A 230 -3.81 -17.58 3.81
CA GLY A 230 -5.04 -18.07 3.17
C GLY A 230 -5.95 -16.97 2.62
N LYS A 231 -5.48 -15.73 2.54
CA LYS A 231 -6.16 -14.57 1.90
C LYS A 231 -7.63 -14.45 2.33
N ARG A 232 -7.85 -14.39 3.64
CA ARG A 232 -9.19 -14.49 4.26
C ARG A 232 -10.11 -13.29 4.00
N LEU A 233 -9.54 -12.14 3.58
CA LEU A 233 -10.30 -10.91 3.37
C LEU A 233 -11.07 -10.89 2.04
N GLY A 234 -10.67 -11.70 1.05
CA GLY A 234 -11.37 -11.83 -0.23
C GLY A 234 -11.37 -10.53 -1.04
N LEU A 235 -10.21 -9.89 -1.13
CA LEU A 235 -10.02 -8.59 -1.77
C LEU A 235 -9.88 -8.73 -3.30
N GLN A 236 -10.30 -7.70 -4.03
CA GLN A 236 -10.19 -7.62 -5.47
C GLN A 236 -8.86 -6.98 -5.88
N SER A 237 -8.24 -7.47 -6.97
CA SER A 237 -7.06 -6.83 -7.55
C SER A 237 -7.40 -5.43 -8.06
N VAL A 238 -6.56 -4.45 -7.70
CA VAL A 238 -6.72 -3.03 -8.06
C VAL A 238 -5.80 -2.64 -9.21
N VAL A 239 -4.67 -3.35 -9.35
CA VAL A 239 -3.59 -2.98 -10.26
C VAL A 239 -3.41 -4.01 -11.34
N HIS A 240 -3.38 -3.55 -12.61
CA HIS A 240 -3.03 -4.37 -13.75
C HIS A 240 -1.92 -3.68 -14.55
N LEU A 241 -0.81 -4.39 -14.79
CA LEU A 241 0.32 -3.89 -15.56
C LEU A 241 0.51 -4.71 -16.82
N HIS A 242 0.41 -4.03 -17.95
CA HIS A 242 0.54 -4.63 -19.27
C HIS A 242 1.65 -3.95 -20.07
N SER A 243 2.37 -4.71 -20.88
CA SER A 243 3.42 -4.17 -21.74
C SER A 243 3.45 -4.87 -23.08
N PRO A 244 3.70 -4.14 -24.19
CA PRO A 244 3.81 -4.77 -25.50
C PRO A 244 5.13 -5.51 -25.67
N VAL A 245 5.08 -6.63 -26.40
CA VAL A 245 6.25 -7.30 -26.95
C VAL A 245 6.86 -6.42 -28.05
N LEU A 246 8.14 -6.14 -27.93
CA LEU A 246 8.88 -5.32 -28.89
C LEU A 246 9.49 -6.18 -30.01
N GLN A 247 9.96 -7.37 -29.64
CA GLN A 247 10.64 -8.30 -30.56
C GLN A 247 10.44 -9.74 -30.11
N VAL A 248 10.35 -10.64 -31.08
CA VAL A 248 10.49 -12.08 -30.88
C VAL A 248 11.65 -12.58 -31.73
N ARG A 249 12.49 -13.44 -31.17
CA ARG A 249 13.60 -14.06 -31.85
C ARG A 249 13.79 -15.51 -31.45
N THR A 250 14.42 -16.30 -32.33
CA THR A 250 14.95 -17.61 -31.99
C THR A 250 16.39 -17.46 -31.51
N VAL A 251 16.73 -18.14 -30.42
CA VAL A 251 18.06 -18.20 -29.81
C VAL A 251 18.52 -19.66 -29.86
N GLY A 252 19.73 -19.92 -30.32
CA GLY A 252 20.27 -21.28 -30.51
C GLY A 252 20.68 -21.94 -29.20
N ALA A 253 20.93 -23.24 -29.26
CA ALA A 253 21.47 -23.99 -28.11
C ALA A 253 22.89 -23.50 -27.75
N GLY A 254 23.13 -23.27 -26.47
CA GLY A 254 24.40 -22.76 -25.94
C GLY A 254 24.55 -21.23 -26.02
N ASP A 255 23.63 -20.52 -26.65
CA ASP A 255 23.63 -19.06 -26.65
C ASP A 255 23.23 -18.50 -25.28
N THR A 256 23.70 -17.30 -25.00
CA THR A 256 23.42 -16.62 -23.71
C THR A 256 22.46 -15.46 -23.87
N ILE A 257 21.66 -15.18 -22.81
CA ILE A 257 20.66 -14.13 -22.82
C ILE A 257 20.95 -13.09 -21.73
N GLY A 258 20.95 -11.81 -22.14
CA GLY A 258 21.01 -10.65 -21.26
C GLY A 258 22.40 -10.33 -20.67
N TYR A 259 22.43 -9.33 -19.81
CA TYR A 259 23.66 -8.85 -19.17
C TYR A 259 24.34 -9.92 -18.31
N GLY A 260 25.68 -10.04 -18.51
CA GLY A 260 26.51 -10.97 -17.76
C GLY A 260 26.31 -12.42 -18.15
N ALA A 261 25.60 -12.70 -19.27
CA ALA A 261 25.41 -14.05 -19.80
C ALA A 261 24.90 -15.04 -18.72
N THR A 262 23.98 -14.60 -17.87
CA THR A 262 23.53 -15.36 -16.68
C THR A 262 22.55 -16.48 -17.03
N HIS A 263 21.98 -16.48 -18.22
CA HIS A 263 21.11 -17.52 -18.72
C HIS A 263 21.70 -18.10 -20.00
N THR A 264 21.87 -19.41 -20.06
CA THR A 264 22.33 -20.14 -21.26
C THR A 264 21.21 -21.08 -21.69
N THR A 265 20.87 -21.07 -22.97
CA THR A 265 19.83 -21.92 -23.56
C THR A 265 20.30 -23.36 -23.68
N ALA A 266 19.52 -24.32 -23.20
CA ALA A 266 19.82 -25.76 -23.33
C ALA A 266 19.48 -26.31 -24.71
N GLY A 267 18.68 -25.59 -25.50
CA GLY A 267 18.21 -25.93 -26.84
C GLY A 267 17.79 -24.69 -27.60
N GLU A 268 17.26 -24.84 -28.80
CA GLU A 268 16.65 -23.74 -29.51
C GLU A 268 15.43 -23.21 -28.73
N ARG A 269 15.36 -21.87 -28.49
CA ARG A 269 14.31 -21.21 -27.73
C ARG A 269 13.77 -20.00 -28.48
N ARG A 270 12.46 -19.79 -28.37
CA ARG A 270 11.80 -18.55 -28.80
C ARG A 270 11.77 -17.58 -27.64
N VAL A 271 12.31 -16.38 -27.79
CA VAL A 271 12.45 -15.37 -26.73
C VAL A 271 11.75 -14.08 -27.17
N ALA A 272 10.84 -13.60 -26.33
CA ALA A 272 10.19 -12.29 -26.47
C ALA A 272 10.94 -11.24 -25.64
N THR A 273 11.12 -10.06 -26.21
CA THR A 273 11.62 -8.87 -25.52
C THR A 273 10.45 -7.92 -25.25
N ILE A 274 10.28 -7.52 -24.00
CA ILE A 274 9.18 -6.67 -23.53
C ILE A 274 9.73 -5.34 -23.05
N GLY A 275 9.03 -4.24 -23.35
CA GLY A 275 9.43 -2.86 -23.07
C GLY A 275 9.15 -2.40 -21.64
N VAL A 276 9.75 -3.08 -20.64
CA VAL A 276 9.68 -2.73 -19.23
C VAL A 276 10.98 -3.15 -18.54
N GLY A 277 11.41 -2.41 -17.53
CA GLY A 277 12.58 -2.74 -16.75
C GLY A 277 12.66 -2.01 -15.42
N TYR A 278 13.84 -2.04 -14.76
CA TYR A 278 13.95 -1.42 -13.44
C TYR A 278 13.85 0.11 -13.46
N GLY A 279 14.04 0.76 -14.59
CA GLY A 279 13.76 2.19 -14.78
C GLY A 279 12.28 2.55 -14.72
N ASP A 280 11.40 1.55 -14.84
CA ASP A 280 9.96 1.65 -14.69
C ASP A 280 9.48 1.21 -13.29
N GLY A 281 10.40 0.73 -12.43
CA GLY A 281 10.06 0.14 -11.15
C GLY A 281 9.81 -1.38 -11.19
N PHE A 282 10.06 -2.04 -12.33
CA PHE A 282 10.07 -3.49 -12.40
C PHE A 282 11.39 -4.03 -11.84
N LEU A 283 11.35 -4.54 -10.61
CA LEU A 283 12.54 -4.78 -9.80
C LEU A 283 13.55 -5.72 -10.47
N ARG A 284 14.84 -5.36 -10.38
CA ARG A 284 15.92 -6.18 -10.94
C ARG A 284 16.04 -7.56 -10.28
N ALA A 285 15.53 -7.72 -9.06
CA ALA A 285 15.45 -8.99 -8.34
C ALA A 285 14.59 -10.05 -9.06
N GLN A 286 13.70 -9.64 -9.97
CA GLN A 286 12.92 -10.52 -10.85
C GLN A 286 13.78 -11.32 -11.84
N SER A 287 15.08 -10.98 -12.01
CA SER A 287 15.98 -11.62 -12.98
C SER A 287 16.04 -13.14 -12.82
N GLY A 288 15.59 -13.88 -13.82
CA GLY A 288 15.58 -15.36 -13.84
C GLY A 288 14.61 -16.00 -12.83
N ARG A 289 13.74 -15.23 -12.19
CA ARG A 289 12.79 -15.70 -11.17
C ARG A 289 11.34 -15.34 -11.50
N GLY A 290 11.12 -14.16 -12.04
CA GLY A 290 9.81 -13.64 -12.38
C GLY A 290 9.18 -14.35 -13.58
N ARG A 291 7.90 -14.09 -13.75
CA ARG A 291 7.09 -14.60 -14.87
C ARG A 291 6.24 -13.46 -15.43
N VAL A 292 5.80 -13.63 -16.66
CA VAL A 292 4.75 -12.82 -17.29
C VAL A 292 3.70 -13.76 -17.87
N ALA A 293 2.52 -13.24 -18.23
CA ALA A 293 1.53 -14.09 -18.87
C ALA A 293 1.11 -13.55 -20.25
N PHE A 294 0.70 -14.48 -21.12
CA PHE A 294 0.07 -14.25 -22.40
C PHE A 294 -1.21 -15.10 -22.45
N ASP A 295 -2.35 -14.46 -22.62
CA ASP A 295 -3.67 -15.13 -22.69
C ASP A 295 -3.88 -16.16 -21.56
N GLY A 296 -3.53 -15.79 -20.32
CA GLY A 296 -3.68 -16.64 -19.13
C GLY A 296 -2.59 -17.72 -18.95
N HIS A 297 -1.56 -17.77 -19.81
CA HIS A 297 -0.46 -18.75 -19.73
C HIS A 297 0.86 -18.06 -19.37
N THR A 298 1.52 -18.55 -18.33
CA THR A 298 2.74 -17.92 -17.81
C THR A 298 3.99 -18.37 -18.56
N ALA A 299 4.92 -17.43 -18.78
CA ALA A 299 6.23 -17.64 -19.36
C ALA A 299 7.32 -17.03 -18.46
N PRO A 300 8.49 -17.71 -18.27
CA PRO A 300 9.52 -17.25 -17.35
C PRO A 300 10.34 -16.11 -17.93
N ILE A 301 10.74 -15.18 -17.05
CA ILE A 301 11.76 -14.17 -17.34
C ILE A 301 13.12 -14.87 -17.36
N VAL A 302 13.88 -14.72 -18.45
CA VAL A 302 15.20 -15.32 -18.64
C VAL A 302 16.28 -14.24 -18.74
N GLY A 303 17.45 -14.49 -18.15
CA GLY A 303 18.51 -13.50 -18.05
C GLY A 303 18.19 -12.38 -17.03
N ARG A 304 18.96 -11.30 -17.09
CA ARG A 304 18.82 -10.17 -16.15
C ARG A 304 17.82 -9.14 -16.65
N VAL A 305 16.97 -8.65 -15.75
CA VAL A 305 16.16 -7.46 -15.99
C VAL A 305 17.08 -6.28 -16.26
N SER A 306 16.87 -5.59 -17.38
CA SER A 306 17.60 -4.40 -17.81
C SER A 306 16.90 -3.12 -17.31
N MET A 307 17.45 -1.95 -17.64
CA MET A 307 16.83 -0.67 -17.28
C MET A 307 15.44 -0.52 -17.91
N ASP A 308 15.30 -0.92 -19.18
CA ASP A 308 14.11 -0.65 -20.01
C ASP A 308 13.49 -1.92 -20.61
N LEU A 309 14.12 -3.10 -20.43
CA LEU A 309 13.75 -4.33 -21.13
C LEU A 309 13.83 -5.55 -20.21
N ILE A 310 12.90 -6.48 -20.43
CA ILE A 310 12.98 -7.85 -19.94
C ILE A 310 12.94 -8.83 -21.13
N THR A 311 13.52 -10.00 -20.96
CA THR A 311 13.46 -11.11 -21.92
C THR A 311 12.72 -12.30 -21.30
N VAL A 312 11.86 -12.92 -22.08
CA VAL A 312 10.93 -13.96 -21.65
C VAL A 312 11.02 -15.16 -22.60
N ASP A 313 11.19 -16.35 -22.06
CA ASP A 313 11.16 -17.58 -22.85
C ASP A 313 9.72 -18.01 -23.11
N ILE A 314 9.29 -17.93 -24.36
CA ILE A 314 7.92 -18.24 -24.81
C ILE A 314 7.82 -19.59 -25.53
N SER A 315 8.88 -20.41 -25.45
CA SER A 315 8.95 -21.67 -26.20
C SER A 315 7.95 -22.72 -25.73
N ASP A 316 7.66 -22.72 -24.44
CA ASP A 316 6.82 -23.73 -23.78
C ASP A 316 5.35 -23.28 -23.63
N LEU A 317 4.98 -22.14 -24.25
CA LEU A 317 3.58 -21.71 -24.35
C LEU A 317 2.78 -22.68 -25.25
N PRO A 318 1.48 -22.89 -24.98
CA PRO A 318 0.60 -23.66 -25.86
C PRO A 318 0.67 -23.16 -27.31
N SER A 319 0.57 -24.11 -28.28
CA SER A 319 0.75 -23.81 -29.70
C SER A 319 -0.29 -22.87 -30.31
N ASP A 320 -1.43 -22.71 -29.66
CA ASP A 320 -2.51 -21.76 -30.00
C ASP A 320 -2.23 -20.34 -29.51
N ILE A 321 -1.27 -20.16 -28.58
CA ILE A 321 -0.83 -18.85 -28.12
C ILE A 321 0.25 -18.29 -29.04
N VAL A 322 -0.14 -17.35 -29.90
CA VAL A 322 0.76 -16.75 -30.88
C VAL A 322 1.30 -15.41 -30.37
N VAL A 323 2.58 -15.41 -29.94
CA VAL A 323 3.27 -14.19 -29.48
C VAL A 323 4.10 -13.60 -30.62
N THR A 324 3.81 -12.33 -30.94
CA THR A 324 4.46 -11.53 -31.99
C THR A 324 4.77 -10.11 -31.47
N PRO A 325 5.58 -9.32 -32.16
CA PRO A 325 5.70 -7.90 -31.83
C PRO A 325 4.32 -7.21 -31.80
N GLY A 326 4.04 -6.49 -30.71
CA GLY A 326 2.73 -5.88 -30.43
C GLY A 326 1.78 -6.74 -29.59
N SER A 327 2.02 -8.03 -29.39
CA SER A 327 1.29 -8.84 -28.41
C SER A 327 1.44 -8.24 -27.01
N ILE A 328 0.41 -8.33 -26.19
CA ILE A 328 0.41 -7.75 -24.86
C ILE A 328 0.77 -8.81 -23.80
N ALA A 329 1.80 -8.54 -23.04
CA ALA A 329 2.17 -9.33 -21.87
C ALA A 329 1.50 -8.76 -20.62
N GLU A 330 0.91 -9.61 -19.80
CA GLU A 330 0.50 -9.31 -18.43
C GLU A 330 1.71 -9.46 -17.50
N LEU A 331 2.08 -8.38 -16.82
CA LEU A 331 3.16 -8.38 -15.83
C LEU A 331 2.63 -8.39 -14.40
N ILE A 332 1.48 -7.75 -14.19
CA ILE A 332 0.66 -7.83 -12.97
C ILE A 332 -0.79 -7.91 -13.44
N GLY A 333 -1.53 -8.86 -12.92
CA GLY A 333 -2.93 -9.05 -13.29
C GLY A 333 -3.53 -10.30 -12.62
N PRO A 334 -4.58 -10.87 -13.20
CA PRO A 334 -5.23 -12.06 -12.65
C PRO A 334 -4.40 -13.33 -12.77
N THR A 335 -3.49 -13.42 -13.75
CA THR A 335 -2.65 -14.61 -13.96
C THR A 335 -1.31 -14.52 -13.24
N VAL A 336 -0.69 -13.32 -13.23
CA VAL A 336 0.53 -13.02 -12.49
C VAL A 336 0.14 -12.01 -11.42
N THR A 337 -0.11 -12.49 -10.22
CA THR A 337 -0.56 -11.63 -9.13
C THR A 337 0.57 -10.75 -8.61
N ILE A 338 0.22 -9.67 -7.93
CA ILE A 338 1.22 -8.81 -7.28
C ILE A 338 2.02 -9.57 -6.21
N ASP A 339 1.41 -10.57 -5.57
CA ASP A 339 2.09 -11.45 -4.62
C ASP A 339 3.15 -12.31 -5.33
N ASP A 340 2.82 -12.89 -6.51
CA ASP A 340 3.79 -13.66 -7.30
C ASP A 340 4.99 -12.80 -7.70
N VAL A 341 4.75 -11.52 -8.05
CA VAL A 341 5.80 -10.56 -8.38
C VAL A 341 6.66 -10.22 -7.17
N ALA A 342 6.04 -10.05 -5.99
CA ALA A 342 6.73 -9.78 -4.74
C ALA A 342 7.59 -10.99 -4.30
N ASP A 343 7.02 -12.19 -4.33
CA ASP A 343 7.71 -13.43 -3.99
C ASP A 343 8.92 -13.67 -4.90
N ALA A 344 8.77 -13.48 -6.21
CA ALA A 344 9.86 -13.61 -7.18
C ALA A 344 10.98 -12.59 -6.94
N ALA A 345 10.67 -11.42 -6.39
CA ALA A 345 11.62 -10.38 -6.06
C ALA A 345 12.16 -10.46 -4.63
N ASP A 346 11.73 -11.44 -3.83
CA ASP A 346 12.06 -11.60 -2.41
C ASP A 346 11.71 -10.36 -1.58
N THR A 347 10.49 -9.87 -1.76
CA THR A 347 9.96 -8.67 -1.11
C THR A 347 8.45 -8.79 -0.84
N ILE A 348 7.81 -7.67 -0.55
CA ILE A 348 6.38 -7.58 -0.20
C ILE A 348 5.60 -6.71 -1.21
N PRO A 349 4.28 -6.93 -1.39
CA PRO A 349 3.45 -6.17 -2.32
C PRO A 349 3.51 -4.65 -2.13
N TYR A 350 3.77 -4.18 -0.90
CA TYR A 350 3.96 -2.74 -0.59
C TYR A 350 5.10 -2.13 -1.40
N GLU A 351 6.27 -2.81 -1.46
CA GLU A 351 7.41 -2.32 -2.21
C GLU A 351 7.15 -2.38 -3.71
N ILE A 352 6.50 -3.43 -4.19
CA ILE A 352 6.12 -3.52 -5.61
C ILE A 352 5.27 -2.33 -6.01
N LEU A 353 4.17 -2.03 -5.28
CA LEU A 353 3.28 -0.92 -5.59
C LEU A 353 4.01 0.43 -5.57
N THR A 354 4.74 0.71 -4.48
CA THR A 354 5.44 2.00 -4.31
C THR A 354 6.60 2.20 -5.28
N SER A 355 7.11 1.11 -5.88
CA SER A 355 8.17 1.14 -6.90
C SER A 355 7.65 1.44 -8.31
N LEU A 356 6.34 1.27 -8.59
CA LEU A 356 5.77 1.49 -9.91
C LEU A 356 6.00 2.94 -10.39
N GLY A 357 6.84 3.08 -11.41
CA GLY A 357 7.35 4.36 -11.88
C GLY A 357 6.32 5.21 -12.64
N ARG A 358 6.76 6.44 -12.98
CA ARG A 358 5.92 7.41 -13.72
C ARG A 358 5.98 7.22 -15.25
N ARG A 359 6.80 6.32 -15.76
CA ARG A 359 6.94 6.08 -17.20
C ARG A 359 5.77 5.28 -17.80
N TYR A 360 5.00 4.57 -16.96
CA TYR A 360 3.77 3.90 -17.40
C TYR A 360 2.70 4.89 -17.83
N ARG A 361 2.00 4.58 -18.91
CA ARG A 361 0.73 5.23 -19.19
C ARG A 361 -0.28 4.81 -18.14
N ARG A 362 -0.61 5.69 -17.21
CA ARG A 362 -1.61 5.42 -16.15
C ARG A 362 -3.01 5.59 -16.73
N ARG A 363 -3.85 4.59 -16.52
CA ARG A 363 -5.26 4.61 -16.84
C ARG A 363 -6.08 4.27 -15.60
N ILE A 364 -6.79 5.26 -15.12
CA ILE A 364 -7.72 5.08 -14.01
C ILE A 364 -9.06 4.65 -14.60
N ILE A 365 -9.65 3.59 -14.04
CA ILE A 365 -10.99 3.11 -14.35
C ILE A 365 -11.83 3.10 -13.09
N ASP A 366 -13.13 3.40 -13.22
CA ASP A 366 -14.09 3.44 -12.12
C ASP A 366 -15.34 2.59 -12.41
N GLU A 367 -15.26 1.76 -13.41
CA GLU A 367 -16.24 0.72 -13.71
C GLU A 367 -15.54 -0.64 -13.55
N PRO A 368 -16.25 -1.68 -13.06
CA PRO A 368 -15.65 -3.02 -12.99
C PRO A 368 -15.03 -3.36 -14.35
N ALA A 369 -13.75 -3.72 -14.35
CA ALA A 369 -13.11 -4.18 -15.57
C ALA A 369 -13.96 -5.31 -16.12
N ALA A 370 -14.53 -5.13 -17.33
CA ALA A 370 -15.15 -6.23 -18.02
C ALA A 370 -14.09 -7.33 -18.12
N ALA A 371 -14.43 -8.53 -17.65
CA ALA A 371 -13.54 -9.69 -17.75
C ALA A 371 -13.11 -9.81 -19.22
N VAL A 372 -11.81 -9.63 -19.49
CA VAL A 372 -11.20 -9.74 -20.81
C VAL A 372 -10.95 -11.21 -21.12
#